data_a3ac72179e4ce07a6bf18e728bba958f
#
_entry.id   a3ac72179e4ce07a6bf18e728bba958f
#
_cell.length_a   1.000
_cell.length_b   1.000
_cell.length_c   1.000
_cell.angle_alpha   90.00
_cell.angle_beta   90.00
_cell.angle_gamma   90.00
#
_symmetry.space_group_name_H-M   'P 1'
#
loop_
_entity.id
_entity.type
_entity.pdbx_description
1 polymer ?
#
loop_
_entity_poly.entity_id
_entity_poly.type
_entity_poly.pdbx_seq_one_letter_code
_entity_poly.pdbx_strand_id
1 'polypeptide(L)'
;MSKPVILCVDDESIILNALKDQLQRKFSTEYDIETSDSGADAIEYLQELIEDKIDVPLVIADYIMPGMKGDELLRNVHELSPNTLNILLTGQANIEGVTNAVNYASLYRYMSKPWDEDDLELTVKEALKSFYQKREIHQKNEELQELNASLEIKVQERTVELRALNATKDKFFSIIAHDLKNPFNALLGFSTLLLDDYENFSDADRIDLIQTMSDASNNAYKLLQNLLEWSRSQTGSIQWEPDAISLHDIVTTTIDLLSNGASVKEISINAIILPNIVVWADANMATTVIRNLISNALKYTPKGGEIRVYSKKSEKEIEITIEDNGVGINEADKEKLFRIDVNHSTSGTNNEQGTGLGLILCKEFVEKNGGKIWVESTEGKGSKFKFTLPLYKEEQAQN
;
A
#
# COMPACT_ATOMS: atom_id res chain seq x y z
N MET A 1 19.09 37.63 4.39
CA MET A 1 18.41 37.92 3.12
C MET A 1 18.31 39.41 2.99
N SER A 2 18.66 39.95 1.83
CA SER A 2 18.44 41.37 1.51
C SER A 2 16.94 41.67 1.52
N LYS A 3 16.56 42.89 1.92
CA LYS A 3 15.14 43.28 1.87
C LYS A 3 14.70 43.45 0.42
N PRO A 4 13.43 43.14 0.08
CA PRO A 4 12.90 43.50 -1.24
C PRO A 4 12.84 45.01 -1.43
N VAL A 5 12.97 45.44 -2.69
CA VAL A 5 13.13 46.85 -3.06
C VAL A 5 11.84 47.42 -3.67
N ILE A 6 11.38 48.56 -3.18
CA ILE A 6 10.39 49.40 -3.88
C ILE A 6 11.18 50.48 -4.64
N LEU A 7 11.07 50.50 -5.98
CA LEU A 7 11.78 51.42 -6.83
C LEU A 7 10.87 52.58 -7.23
N CYS A 8 11.34 53.83 -6.95
CA CYS A 8 10.64 55.05 -7.32
C CYS A 8 11.44 55.77 -8.41
N VAL A 9 10.79 56.17 -9.50
CA VAL A 9 11.43 56.79 -10.66
C VAL A 9 10.74 58.09 -11.04
N ASP A 10 11.47 59.20 -11.01
CA ASP A 10 10.98 60.52 -11.33
C ASP A 10 12.16 61.44 -11.63
N ASP A 11 12.09 62.30 -12.63
CA ASP A 11 13.19 63.23 -12.96
C ASP A 11 13.28 64.45 -12.02
N GLU A 12 12.24 64.68 -11.22
CA GLU A 12 12.23 65.73 -10.23
C GLU A 12 12.71 65.23 -8.85
N SER A 13 13.92 65.64 -8.45
CA SER A 13 14.50 65.24 -7.14
C SER A 13 13.65 65.59 -5.92
N ILE A 14 12.82 66.66 -6.00
CA ILE A 14 11.89 67.04 -4.95
C ILE A 14 10.81 65.98 -4.79
N ILE A 15 10.29 65.46 -5.89
CA ILE A 15 9.25 64.40 -5.92
C ILE A 15 9.84 63.10 -5.39
N LEU A 16 11.05 62.71 -5.87
CA LEU A 16 11.75 61.50 -5.41
C LEU A 16 11.98 61.52 -3.88
N ASN A 17 12.43 62.65 -3.32
CA ASN A 17 12.64 62.79 -1.88
C ASN A 17 11.33 62.66 -1.12
N ALA A 18 10.25 63.32 -1.60
CA ALA A 18 8.93 63.22 -0.96
C ALA A 18 8.40 61.77 -0.96
N LEU A 19 8.50 61.05 -2.09
CA LEU A 19 8.13 59.63 -2.19
C LEU A 19 8.97 58.76 -1.24
N LYS A 20 10.32 58.94 -1.30
CA LYS A 20 11.23 58.16 -0.46
C LYS A 20 10.94 58.39 1.03
N ASP A 21 10.82 59.61 1.47
CA ASP A 21 10.55 59.94 2.87
C ASP A 21 9.22 59.38 3.33
N GLN A 22 8.17 59.48 2.52
CA GLN A 22 6.84 59.00 2.86
C GLN A 22 6.82 57.43 2.93
N LEU A 23 7.38 56.77 1.95
CA LEU A 23 7.42 55.31 1.89
C LEU A 23 8.36 54.73 2.94
N GLN A 24 9.50 55.37 3.23
CA GLN A 24 10.40 54.95 4.29
C GLN A 24 9.77 54.98 5.68
N ARG A 25 8.97 56.00 5.99
CA ARG A 25 8.26 56.07 7.29
C ARG A 25 7.37 54.87 7.55
N LYS A 26 6.80 54.27 6.53
CA LYS A 26 5.81 53.23 6.64
C LYS A 26 6.34 51.82 6.33
N PHE A 27 7.23 51.68 5.37
CA PHE A 27 7.63 50.40 4.80
C PHE A 27 9.12 50.04 5.02
N SER A 28 9.96 50.92 5.60
CA SER A 28 11.42 50.68 5.75
C SER A 28 11.78 49.49 6.65
N THR A 29 10.83 49.01 7.50
CA THR A 29 11.06 47.79 8.28
C THR A 29 11.14 46.52 7.41
N GLU A 30 10.38 46.49 6.32
CA GLU A 30 10.21 45.29 5.47
C GLU A 30 10.85 45.48 4.08
N TYR A 31 10.95 46.71 3.59
CA TYR A 31 11.42 47.03 2.22
C TYR A 31 12.51 48.11 2.25
N ASP A 32 13.43 48.03 1.28
CA ASP A 32 14.33 49.10 0.96
C ASP A 32 13.67 49.99 -0.13
N ILE A 33 13.71 51.33 0.09
CA ILE A 33 13.12 52.29 -0.83
C ILE A 33 14.23 52.95 -1.62
N GLU A 34 14.31 52.59 -2.90
CA GLU A 34 15.33 53.10 -3.81
C GLU A 34 14.73 54.08 -4.83
N THR A 35 15.55 54.98 -5.28
CA THR A 35 15.12 56.06 -6.17
C THR A 35 16.07 56.16 -7.40
N SER A 36 15.50 56.40 -8.57
CA SER A 36 16.24 56.69 -9.80
C SER A 36 15.67 57.94 -10.43
N ASP A 37 16.54 58.79 -10.97
CA ASP A 37 16.16 60.04 -11.61
C ASP A 37 15.97 59.94 -13.12
N SER A 38 16.15 58.74 -13.67
CA SER A 38 15.88 58.45 -15.08
C SER A 38 15.34 57.03 -15.29
N GLY A 39 14.60 56.83 -16.39
CA GLY A 39 14.10 55.49 -16.77
C GLY A 39 15.22 54.56 -17.17
N ALA A 40 16.33 55.08 -17.77
CA ALA A 40 17.46 54.25 -18.20
C ALA A 40 18.21 53.66 -17.00
N ASP A 41 18.56 54.51 -16.02
CA ASP A 41 19.26 54.08 -14.80
C ASP A 41 18.37 53.15 -13.95
N ALA A 42 17.06 53.39 -13.95
CA ALA A 42 16.09 52.50 -13.28
C ALA A 42 16.09 51.08 -13.87
N ILE A 43 16.21 50.94 -15.19
CA ILE A 43 16.29 49.63 -15.85
C ILE A 43 17.63 48.96 -15.52
N GLU A 44 18.75 49.66 -15.60
CA GLU A 44 20.06 49.12 -15.26
C GLU A 44 20.08 48.62 -13.79
N TYR A 45 19.57 49.42 -12.89
CA TYR A 45 19.47 49.04 -11.47
C TYR A 45 18.52 47.86 -11.25
N LEU A 46 17.41 47.80 -11.95
CA LEU A 46 16.49 46.64 -11.89
C LEU A 46 17.17 45.34 -12.35
N GLN A 47 18.01 45.42 -13.40
CA GLN A 47 18.77 44.27 -13.88
C GLN A 47 19.77 43.77 -12.83
N GLU A 48 20.49 44.68 -12.16
CA GLU A 48 21.41 44.34 -11.07
C GLU A 48 20.65 43.63 -9.91
N LEU A 49 19.48 44.17 -9.51
CA LEU A 49 18.68 43.58 -8.46
C LEU A 49 18.18 42.15 -8.82
N ILE A 50 17.82 41.95 -10.08
CA ILE A 50 17.41 40.61 -10.57
C ILE A 50 18.59 39.63 -10.57
N GLU A 51 19.79 40.06 -10.99
CA GLU A 51 21.04 39.25 -10.95
C GLU A 51 21.39 38.86 -9.51
N ASP A 52 21.24 39.79 -8.58
CA ASP A 52 21.45 39.59 -7.12
C ASP A 52 20.32 38.81 -6.45
N LYS A 53 19.28 38.42 -7.18
CA LYS A 53 18.07 37.73 -6.68
C LYS A 53 17.32 38.50 -5.59
N ILE A 54 17.31 39.82 -5.72
CA ILE A 54 16.55 40.70 -4.83
C ILE A 54 15.19 40.93 -5.47
N ASP A 55 14.13 40.67 -4.71
CA ASP A 55 12.75 40.89 -5.18
C ASP A 55 12.46 42.40 -5.33
N VAL A 56 11.84 42.76 -6.43
CA VAL A 56 11.31 44.11 -6.68
C VAL A 56 9.77 44.00 -6.82
N PRO A 57 9.02 44.02 -5.74
CA PRO A 57 7.56 43.80 -5.79
C PRO A 57 6.81 44.98 -6.40
N LEU A 58 7.40 46.20 -6.41
CA LEU A 58 6.71 47.41 -6.84
C LEU A 58 7.65 48.40 -7.48
N VAL A 59 7.24 48.93 -8.61
CA VAL A 59 7.85 50.11 -9.25
C VAL A 59 6.83 51.24 -9.32
N ILE A 60 7.20 52.42 -8.90
CA ILE A 60 6.40 53.65 -8.97
C ILE A 60 7.13 54.64 -9.91
N ALA A 61 6.53 54.95 -11.04
CA ALA A 61 7.19 55.78 -12.04
C ALA A 61 6.35 57.00 -12.40
N ASP A 62 7.03 58.16 -12.61
CA ASP A 62 6.40 59.31 -13.26
C ASP A 62 6.16 59.03 -14.73
N TYR A 63 5.08 59.60 -15.27
CA TYR A 63 4.76 59.46 -16.68
C TYR A 63 5.65 60.30 -17.57
N ILE A 64 5.94 61.58 -17.20
CA ILE A 64 6.66 62.53 -18.02
C ILE A 64 8.10 62.66 -17.53
N MET A 65 8.99 61.91 -18.16
CA MET A 65 10.42 61.99 -17.87
C MET A 65 11.20 62.23 -19.16
N PRO A 66 12.37 62.93 -19.06
CA PRO A 66 13.26 63.14 -20.21
C PRO A 66 13.82 61.78 -20.70
N GLY A 67 13.89 61.62 -22.03
CA GLY A 67 14.50 60.45 -22.66
C GLY A 67 13.55 59.26 -22.76
N MET A 68 13.04 58.72 -21.64
CA MET A 68 12.13 57.58 -21.57
C MET A 68 10.87 57.94 -20.80
N LYS A 69 9.70 57.74 -21.38
CA LYS A 69 8.43 57.98 -20.67
C LYS A 69 8.13 56.83 -19.69
N GLY A 70 7.32 57.13 -18.67
CA GLY A 70 6.96 56.14 -17.64
C GLY A 70 6.21 54.91 -18.18
N ASP A 71 5.38 55.05 -19.20
CA ASP A 71 4.71 53.92 -19.84
C ASP A 71 5.69 53.00 -20.58
N GLU A 72 6.71 53.54 -21.19
CA GLU A 72 7.81 52.80 -21.81
C GLU A 72 8.69 52.11 -20.75
N LEU A 73 9.06 52.84 -19.69
CA LEU A 73 9.78 52.26 -18.55
C LEU A 73 9.05 51.07 -17.94
N LEU A 74 7.76 51.25 -17.60
CA LEU A 74 6.99 50.19 -16.97
C LEU A 74 6.74 48.96 -17.86
N ARG A 75 6.71 49.15 -19.18
CA ARG A 75 6.72 48.04 -20.13
C ARG A 75 8.02 47.25 -20.07
N ASN A 76 9.18 47.93 -20.06
CA ASN A 76 10.47 47.29 -19.93
C ASN A 76 10.60 46.57 -18.55
N VAL A 77 10.10 47.16 -17.48
CA VAL A 77 10.02 46.53 -16.17
C VAL A 77 9.21 45.23 -16.24
N HIS A 78 8.04 45.25 -16.91
CA HIS A 78 7.23 44.09 -17.06
C HIS A 78 7.88 42.97 -17.89
N GLU A 79 8.63 43.33 -18.93
CA GLU A 79 9.39 42.37 -19.74
C GLU A 79 10.52 41.70 -18.94
N LEU A 80 11.23 42.47 -18.09
CA LEU A 80 12.32 41.97 -17.25
C LEU A 80 11.81 41.20 -16.00
N SER A 81 10.76 41.70 -15.40
CA SER A 81 10.16 41.13 -14.18
C SER A 81 8.62 41.12 -14.25
N PRO A 82 8.02 40.12 -14.89
CA PRO A 82 6.58 40.07 -15.14
C PRO A 82 5.68 40.05 -13.88
N ASN A 83 6.26 39.76 -12.74
CA ASN A 83 5.54 39.75 -11.46
C ASN A 83 5.58 41.08 -10.74
N THR A 84 6.50 41.98 -11.06
CA THR A 84 6.58 43.32 -10.47
C THR A 84 5.31 44.11 -10.77
N LEU A 85 4.73 44.71 -9.78
CA LEU A 85 3.57 45.56 -9.93
C LEU A 85 4.00 47.01 -10.24
N ASN A 86 3.25 47.69 -11.09
CA ASN A 86 3.58 48.98 -11.61
C ASN A 86 2.54 50.03 -11.22
N ILE A 87 2.99 51.13 -10.62
CA ILE A 87 2.16 52.33 -10.36
C ILE A 87 2.70 53.47 -11.22
N LEU A 88 1.80 54.14 -11.92
CA LEU A 88 2.14 55.30 -12.72
C LEU A 88 1.67 56.59 -12.04
N LEU A 89 2.57 57.54 -11.80
CA LEU A 89 2.23 58.86 -11.37
C LEU A 89 2.05 59.75 -12.59
N THR A 90 1.05 60.61 -12.59
CA THR A 90 0.78 61.50 -13.73
C THR A 90 0.26 62.85 -13.26
N GLY A 91 0.76 63.93 -13.86
CA GLY A 91 0.14 65.28 -13.78
C GLY A 91 -1.13 65.26 -14.64
N GLN A 92 -1.95 66.22 -14.69
CA GLN A 92 -3.27 66.32 -15.36
C GLN A 92 -3.52 65.31 -16.54
N ALA A 93 -4.62 64.60 -16.45
CA ALA A 93 -5.23 63.63 -17.36
C ALA A 93 -4.57 63.38 -18.76
N ASN A 94 -3.56 62.52 -18.80
CA ASN A 94 -3.05 62.02 -20.06
C ASN A 94 -3.61 60.61 -20.29
N ILE A 95 -4.82 60.56 -20.86
CA ILE A 95 -5.57 59.32 -21.11
C ILE A 95 -4.77 58.33 -21.95
N GLU A 96 -3.93 58.84 -22.90
CA GLU A 96 -3.17 58.03 -23.83
C GLU A 96 -2.04 57.24 -23.11
N GLY A 97 -1.30 57.89 -22.20
CA GLY A 97 -0.26 57.23 -21.39
C GLY A 97 -0.82 56.18 -20.44
N VAL A 98 -1.94 56.47 -19.77
CA VAL A 98 -2.64 55.51 -18.90
C VAL A 98 -3.12 54.30 -19.73
N THR A 99 -3.69 54.54 -20.94
CA THR A 99 -4.15 53.47 -21.81
C THR A 99 -3.00 52.56 -22.27
N ASN A 100 -1.86 53.11 -22.60
CA ASN A 100 -0.67 52.35 -22.99
C ASN A 100 -0.12 51.53 -21.82
N ALA A 101 -0.01 52.13 -20.65
CA ALA A 101 0.46 51.45 -19.43
C ALA A 101 -0.48 50.30 -19.01
N VAL A 102 -1.81 50.48 -19.10
CA VAL A 102 -2.79 49.43 -18.85
C VAL A 102 -2.64 48.26 -19.84
N ASN A 103 -2.47 48.54 -21.10
CA ASN A 103 -2.45 47.53 -22.17
C ASN A 103 -1.12 46.74 -22.24
N TYR A 104 0.00 47.37 -21.93
CA TYR A 104 1.32 46.81 -22.23
C TYR A 104 2.28 46.69 -21.05
N ALA A 105 1.99 47.35 -19.93
CA ALA A 105 2.89 47.41 -18.77
C ALA A 105 2.35 46.75 -17.49
N SER A 106 1.27 45.98 -17.57
CA SER A 106 0.59 45.39 -16.41
C SER A 106 0.38 46.39 -15.28
N LEU A 107 -0.15 47.59 -15.62
CA LEU A 107 -0.36 48.66 -14.65
C LEU A 107 -1.29 48.20 -13.54
N TYR A 108 -0.80 48.26 -12.30
CA TYR A 108 -1.62 47.97 -11.11
C TYR A 108 -2.58 49.13 -10.81
N ARG A 109 -2.04 50.35 -10.79
CA ARG A 109 -2.83 51.58 -10.56
C ARG A 109 -2.11 52.81 -11.15
N TYR A 110 -2.88 53.83 -11.48
CA TYR A 110 -2.33 55.17 -11.73
C TYR A 110 -2.79 56.15 -10.63
N MET A 111 -1.98 57.17 -10.36
CA MET A 111 -2.27 58.20 -9.35
C MET A 111 -1.92 59.58 -9.91
N SER A 112 -2.73 60.59 -9.55
CA SER A 112 -2.49 61.94 -9.97
C SER A 112 -1.51 62.67 -9.04
N LYS A 113 -0.64 63.51 -9.64
CA LYS A 113 0.18 64.50 -8.90
C LYS A 113 -0.61 65.78 -8.73
N PRO A 114 -0.64 66.42 -7.54
CA PRO A 114 -0.12 65.90 -6.27
C PRO A 114 -1.02 64.78 -5.76
N TRP A 115 -0.43 63.76 -5.10
CA TRP A 115 -1.17 62.62 -4.47
C TRP A 115 -1.53 62.93 -3.04
N ASP A 116 -2.53 62.23 -2.55
CA ASP A 116 -2.84 62.18 -1.14
C ASP A 116 -1.96 61.13 -0.45
N GLU A 117 -1.40 61.45 0.74
CA GLU A 117 -0.47 60.57 1.45
C GLU A 117 -1.13 59.26 1.87
N ASP A 118 -2.36 59.28 2.32
CA ASP A 118 -3.09 58.10 2.76
C ASP A 118 -3.48 57.22 1.59
N ASP A 119 -3.85 57.79 0.42
CA ASP A 119 -4.15 57.03 -0.81
C ASP A 119 -2.89 56.38 -1.37
N LEU A 120 -1.73 57.02 -1.36
CA LEU A 120 -0.47 56.40 -1.75
C LEU A 120 -0.12 55.24 -0.81
N GLU A 121 -0.17 55.42 0.50
CA GLU A 121 0.09 54.37 1.49
C GLU A 121 -0.81 53.14 1.27
N LEU A 122 -2.11 53.39 1.15
CA LEU A 122 -3.10 52.32 0.92
C LEU A 122 -2.82 51.57 -0.40
N THR A 123 -2.54 52.30 -1.47
CA THR A 123 -2.25 51.75 -2.80
C THR A 123 -1.00 50.87 -2.78
N VAL A 124 0.09 51.37 -2.17
CA VAL A 124 1.32 50.58 -2.03
C VAL A 124 1.11 49.32 -1.21
N LYS A 125 0.39 49.43 -0.07
CA LYS A 125 0.07 48.30 0.80
C LYS A 125 -0.74 47.23 0.07
N GLU A 126 -1.76 47.63 -0.69
CA GLU A 126 -2.56 46.70 -1.48
C GLU A 126 -1.77 46.06 -2.61
N ALA A 127 -0.90 46.82 -3.29
CA ALA A 127 -0.02 46.31 -4.33
C ALA A 127 0.94 45.24 -3.78
N LEU A 128 1.63 45.54 -2.68
CA LEU A 128 2.53 44.60 -2.04
C LEU A 128 1.79 43.33 -1.59
N LYS A 129 0.63 43.46 -1.00
CA LYS A 129 -0.23 42.31 -0.61
C LYS A 129 -0.61 41.47 -1.83
N SER A 130 -1.00 42.10 -2.93
CA SER A 130 -1.36 41.41 -4.18
C SER A 130 -0.18 40.66 -4.78
N PHE A 131 1.02 41.24 -4.78
CA PHE A 131 2.25 40.62 -5.24
C PHE A 131 2.53 39.30 -4.50
N TYR A 132 2.54 39.34 -3.17
CA TYR A 132 2.84 38.13 -2.37
C TYR A 132 1.73 37.10 -2.44
N GLN A 133 0.46 37.51 -2.48
CA GLN A 133 -0.66 36.58 -2.66
C GLN A 133 -0.58 35.85 -4.01
N LYS A 134 -0.26 36.55 -5.10
CA LYS A 134 -0.12 35.93 -6.42
C LYS A 134 1.03 34.92 -6.44
N ARG A 135 2.15 35.25 -5.81
CA ARG A 135 3.31 34.37 -5.67
C ARG A 135 2.99 33.11 -4.84
N GLU A 136 2.31 33.28 -3.71
CA GLU A 136 1.88 32.15 -2.87
C GLU A 136 0.92 31.21 -3.60
N ILE A 137 -0.05 31.78 -4.32
CA ILE A 137 -0.99 30.99 -5.13
C ILE A 137 -0.25 30.18 -6.21
N HIS A 138 0.70 30.81 -6.88
CA HIS A 138 1.49 30.12 -7.91
C HIS A 138 2.28 28.94 -7.33
N GLN A 139 2.99 29.16 -6.24
CA GLN A 139 3.74 28.13 -5.55
C GLN A 139 2.86 26.97 -5.07
N LYS A 140 1.70 27.30 -4.46
CA LYS A 140 0.76 26.26 -4.03
C LYS A 140 0.14 25.48 -5.19
N ASN A 141 -0.07 26.10 -6.34
CA ASN A 141 -0.56 25.41 -7.53
C ASN A 141 0.49 24.42 -8.06
N GLU A 142 1.77 24.79 -8.07
CA GLU A 142 2.85 23.88 -8.46
C GLU A 142 2.94 22.69 -7.49
N GLU A 143 2.95 22.92 -6.18
CA GLU A 143 2.94 21.87 -5.16
C GLU A 143 1.73 20.93 -5.30
N LEU A 144 0.55 21.50 -5.58
CA LEU A 144 -0.68 20.70 -5.80
C LEU A 144 -0.60 19.86 -7.07
N GLN A 145 0.00 20.36 -8.15
CA GLN A 145 0.17 19.58 -9.38
C GLN A 145 1.12 18.39 -9.17
N GLU A 146 2.25 18.62 -8.48
CA GLU A 146 3.19 17.53 -8.14
C GLU A 146 2.54 16.48 -7.24
N LEU A 147 1.80 16.93 -6.22
CA LEU A 147 1.08 16.01 -5.32
C LEU A 147 0.01 15.20 -6.05
N ASN A 148 -0.76 15.83 -6.92
CA ASN A 148 -1.78 15.14 -7.72
C ASN A 148 -1.17 14.08 -8.63
N ALA A 149 -0.07 14.40 -9.34
CA ALA A 149 0.64 13.42 -10.16
C ALA A 149 1.14 12.22 -9.34
N SER A 150 1.69 12.48 -8.14
CA SER A 150 2.12 11.41 -7.22
C SER A 150 0.96 10.55 -6.73
N LEU A 151 -0.18 11.17 -6.41
CA LEU A 151 -1.39 10.46 -5.98
C LEU A 151 -1.98 9.58 -7.09
N GLU A 152 -2.01 10.07 -8.33
CA GLU A 152 -2.50 9.29 -9.48
C GLU A 152 -1.69 8.01 -9.68
N ILE A 153 -0.36 8.10 -9.58
CA ILE A 153 0.52 6.91 -9.66
C ILE A 153 0.17 5.91 -8.55
N LYS A 154 0.06 6.35 -7.30
CA LYS A 154 -0.28 5.48 -6.16
C LYS A 154 -1.67 4.85 -6.31
N VAL A 155 -2.66 5.61 -6.79
CA VAL A 155 -4.01 5.09 -7.06
C VAL A 155 -3.96 4.00 -8.12
N GLN A 156 -3.19 4.22 -9.20
CA GLN A 156 -3.04 3.24 -10.26
C GLN A 156 -2.38 1.95 -9.75
N GLU A 157 -1.28 2.05 -8.99
CA GLU A 157 -0.60 0.90 -8.38
C GLU A 157 -1.55 0.10 -7.48
N ARG A 158 -2.24 0.79 -6.57
CA ARG A 158 -3.20 0.14 -5.67
C ARG A 158 -4.39 -0.47 -6.40
N THR A 159 -4.83 0.16 -7.49
CA THR A 159 -5.92 -0.39 -8.30
C THR A 159 -5.53 -1.69 -8.98
N VAL A 160 -4.31 -1.77 -9.52
CA VAL A 160 -3.77 -3.00 -10.12
C VAL A 160 -3.64 -4.10 -9.07
N GLU A 161 -3.07 -3.79 -7.90
CA GLU A 161 -2.93 -4.73 -6.78
C GLU A 161 -4.29 -5.28 -6.32
N LEU A 162 -5.26 -4.40 -6.10
CA LEU A 162 -6.62 -4.78 -5.70
C LEU A 162 -7.32 -5.65 -6.74
N ARG A 163 -7.18 -5.35 -8.02
CA ARG A 163 -7.75 -6.17 -9.11
C ARG A 163 -7.15 -7.56 -9.14
N ALA A 164 -5.82 -7.68 -8.98
CA ALA A 164 -5.13 -8.98 -8.94
C ALA A 164 -5.61 -9.81 -7.73
N LEU A 165 -5.72 -9.18 -6.56
CA LEU A 165 -6.21 -9.83 -5.34
C LEU A 165 -7.68 -10.29 -5.50
N ASN A 166 -8.53 -9.45 -6.08
CA ASN A 166 -9.95 -9.79 -6.30
C ASN A 166 -10.09 -10.93 -7.33
N ALA A 167 -9.32 -10.92 -8.41
CA ALA A 167 -9.31 -12.02 -9.39
C ALA A 167 -8.88 -13.36 -8.77
N THR A 168 -7.88 -13.33 -7.88
CA THR A 168 -7.44 -14.51 -7.11
C THR A 168 -8.56 -15.02 -6.19
N LYS A 169 -9.24 -14.11 -5.51
CA LYS A 169 -10.39 -14.42 -4.65
C LYS A 169 -11.55 -15.05 -5.45
N ASP A 170 -11.91 -14.48 -6.60
CA ASP A 170 -13.01 -14.98 -7.44
C ASP A 170 -12.69 -16.39 -7.97
N LYS A 171 -11.44 -16.61 -8.40
CA LYS A 171 -10.97 -17.92 -8.83
C LYS A 171 -11.05 -18.97 -7.71
N PHE A 172 -10.67 -18.58 -6.48
CA PHE A 172 -10.76 -19.41 -5.29
C PHE A 172 -12.20 -19.83 -5.02
N PHE A 173 -13.17 -18.90 -5.02
CA PHE A 173 -14.58 -19.24 -4.84
C PHE A 173 -15.11 -20.16 -5.94
N SER A 174 -14.66 -20.00 -7.17
CA SER A 174 -15.03 -20.91 -8.26
C SER A 174 -14.52 -22.33 -8.02
N ILE A 175 -13.29 -22.49 -7.53
CA ILE A 175 -12.72 -23.80 -7.18
C ILE A 175 -13.52 -24.45 -6.07
N ILE A 176 -13.82 -23.71 -5.00
CA ILE A 176 -14.61 -24.21 -3.86
C ILE A 176 -16.00 -24.65 -4.30
N ALA A 177 -16.67 -23.84 -5.12
CA ALA A 177 -18.02 -24.18 -5.61
C ALA A 177 -18.01 -25.46 -6.41
N HIS A 178 -16.99 -25.67 -7.25
CA HIS A 178 -16.80 -26.92 -7.99
C HIS A 178 -16.57 -28.11 -7.05
N ASP A 179 -15.66 -27.97 -6.10
CA ASP A 179 -15.27 -29.08 -5.19
C ASP A 179 -16.37 -29.40 -4.15
N LEU A 180 -17.22 -28.44 -3.83
CA LEU A 180 -18.44 -28.69 -3.03
C LEU A 180 -19.54 -29.39 -3.85
N LYS A 181 -19.69 -29.02 -5.13
CA LYS A 181 -20.71 -29.61 -6.00
C LYS A 181 -20.48 -31.11 -6.24
N ASN A 182 -19.22 -31.55 -6.31
CA ASN A 182 -18.88 -32.93 -6.60
C ASN A 182 -19.42 -33.94 -5.57
N PRO A 183 -19.13 -33.81 -4.25
CA PRO A 183 -19.69 -34.74 -3.24
C PRO A 183 -21.19 -34.64 -3.14
N PHE A 184 -21.80 -33.46 -3.33
CA PHE A 184 -23.27 -33.35 -3.33
C PHE A 184 -23.90 -34.05 -4.53
N ASN A 185 -23.32 -33.99 -5.71
CA ASN A 185 -23.78 -34.74 -6.88
C ASN A 185 -23.65 -36.23 -6.66
N ALA A 186 -22.57 -36.70 -6.03
CA ALA A 186 -22.41 -38.12 -5.68
C ALA A 186 -23.51 -38.58 -4.67
N LEU A 187 -23.74 -37.79 -3.62
CA LEU A 187 -24.79 -38.02 -2.65
C LEU A 187 -26.17 -38.14 -3.30
N LEU A 188 -26.54 -37.16 -4.11
CA LEU A 188 -27.81 -37.11 -4.82
C LEU A 188 -27.94 -38.28 -5.81
N GLY A 189 -26.91 -38.55 -6.60
CA GLY A 189 -26.90 -39.62 -7.60
C GLY A 189 -27.07 -41.01 -6.96
N PHE A 190 -26.24 -41.33 -5.94
CA PHE A 190 -26.33 -42.63 -5.27
C PHE A 190 -27.60 -42.80 -4.45
N SER A 191 -28.11 -41.71 -3.82
CA SER A 191 -29.39 -41.79 -3.11
C SER A 191 -30.58 -42.01 -4.06
N THR A 192 -30.58 -41.34 -5.22
CA THR A 192 -31.62 -41.56 -6.25
C THR A 192 -31.53 -42.99 -6.81
N LEU A 193 -30.34 -43.44 -7.13
CA LEU A 193 -30.13 -44.80 -7.64
C LEU A 193 -30.59 -45.85 -6.66
N LEU A 194 -30.30 -45.67 -5.36
CA LEU A 194 -30.74 -46.59 -4.30
C LEU A 194 -32.26 -46.56 -4.10
N LEU A 195 -32.91 -45.39 -4.29
CA LEU A 195 -34.38 -45.28 -4.18
C LEU A 195 -35.11 -45.90 -5.36
N ASP A 196 -34.61 -45.68 -6.57
CA ASP A 196 -35.28 -46.10 -7.81
C ASP A 196 -35.16 -47.59 -8.09
N ASP A 197 -34.07 -48.22 -7.62
CA ASP A 197 -33.74 -49.58 -8.00
C ASP A 197 -33.36 -50.48 -6.80
N TYR A 198 -33.86 -50.13 -5.61
CA TYR A 198 -33.53 -50.77 -4.32
C TYR A 198 -33.64 -52.28 -4.34
N GLU A 199 -34.72 -52.84 -4.96
CA GLU A 199 -34.98 -54.29 -4.96
C GLU A 199 -33.99 -55.08 -5.84
N ASN A 200 -33.35 -54.43 -6.83
CA ASN A 200 -32.42 -55.08 -7.74
C ASN A 200 -30.98 -55.13 -7.22
N PHE A 201 -30.66 -54.35 -6.17
CA PHE A 201 -29.34 -54.39 -5.54
C PHE A 201 -29.22 -55.52 -4.53
N SER A 202 -28.09 -56.21 -4.52
CA SER A 202 -27.73 -57.11 -3.42
C SER A 202 -27.45 -56.31 -2.15
N ASP A 203 -27.51 -56.96 -0.98
CA ASP A 203 -27.16 -56.32 0.28
C ASP A 203 -25.73 -55.77 0.30
N ALA A 204 -24.80 -56.45 -0.40
CA ALA A 204 -23.43 -55.99 -0.55
C ALA A 204 -23.36 -54.69 -1.37
N ASP A 205 -24.09 -54.58 -2.49
CA ASP A 205 -24.14 -53.38 -3.34
C ASP A 205 -24.77 -52.19 -2.59
N ARG A 206 -25.85 -52.46 -1.80
CA ARG A 206 -26.48 -51.44 -0.97
C ARG A 206 -25.54 -50.89 0.07
N ILE A 207 -24.76 -51.74 0.75
CA ILE A 207 -23.76 -51.34 1.73
C ILE A 207 -22.68 -50.49 1.09
N ASP A 208 -22.17 -50.87 -0.10
CA ASP A 208 -21.15 -50.15 -0.84
C ASP A 208 -21.65 -48.75 -1.25
N LEU A 209 -22.88 -48.64 -1.77
CA LEU A 209 -23.51 -47.36 -2.11
C LEU A 209 -23.67 -46.46 -0.87
N ILE A 210 -24.14 -47.03 0.26
CA ILE A 210 -24.26 -46.26 1.52
C ILE A 210 -22.88 -45.81 2.02
N GLN A 211 -21.86 -46.67 1.93
CA GLN A 211 -20.51 -46.31 2.31
C GLN A 211 -19.97 -45.18 1.44
N THR A 212 -20.17 -45.22 0.13
CA THR A 212 -19.77 -44.17 -0.83
C THR A 212 -20.47 -42.84 -0.50
N MET A 213 -21.76 -42.87 -0.15
CA MET A 213 -22.51 -41.69 0.30
C MET A 213 -21.96 -41.14 1.62
N SER A 214 -21.65 -42.01 2.58
CA SER A 214 -21.03 -41.62 3.85
C SER A 214 -19.67 -40.92 3.64
N ASP A 215 -18.83 -41.47 2.77
CA ASP A 215 -17.53 -40.93 2.44
C ASP A 215 -17.64 -39.57 1.72
N ALA A 216 -18.61 -39.44 0.79
CA ALA A 216 -18.91 -38.16 0.13
C ALA A 216 -19.38 -37.09 1.13
N SER A 217 -20.25 -37.50 2.10
CA SER A 217 -20.69 -36.57 3.17
C SER A 217 -19.55 -36.09 4.03
N ASN A 218 -18.67 -36.99 4.46
CA ASN A 218 -17.53 -36.69 5.30
C ASN A 218 -16.54 -35.75 4.56
N ASN A 219 -16.35 -35.96 3.25
CA ASN A 219 -15.48 -35.10 2.42
C ASN A 219 -16.08 -33.69 2.28
N ALA A 220 -17.39 -33.57 2.02
CA ALA A 220 -18.09 -32.29 1.98
C ALA A 220 -17.99 -31.52 3.29
N TYR A 221 -18.17 -32.24 4.43
CA TYR A 221 -18.08 -31.66 5.76
C TYR A 221 -16.66 -31.13 6.06
N LYS A 222 -15.62 -31.91 5.77
CA LYS A 222 -14.22 -31.47 5.92
C LYS A 222 -13.90 -30.24 5.05
N LEU A 223 -14.40 -30.21 3.81
CA LEU A 223 -14.23 -29.05 2.93
C LEU A 223 -14.88 -27.80 3.52
N LEU A 224 -16.11 -27.93 4.03
CA LEU A 224 -16.83 -26.83 4.67
C LEU A 224 -16.11 -26.32 5.92
N GLN A 225 -15.62 -27.23 6.78
CA GLN A 225 -14.82 -26.83 7.95
C GLN A 225 -13.57 -26.04 7.57
N ASN A 226 -12.79 -26.54 6.62
CA ASN A 226 -11.59 -25.84 6.13
C ASN A 226 -11.93 -24.47 5.54
N LEU A 227 -13.04 -24.36 4.82
CA LEU A 227 -13.51 -23.08 4.25
C LEU A 227 -13.90 -22.08 5.35
N LEU A 228 -14.62 -22.54 6.38
CA LEU A 228 -15.00 -21.70 7.52
C LEU A 228 -13.77 -21.22 8.31
N GLU A 229 -12.81 -22.11 8.56
CA GLU A 229 -11.55 -21.73 9.22
C GLU A 229 -10.76 -20.71 8.38
N TRP A 230 -10.65 -20.95 7.07
CA TRP A 230 -10.01 -20.02 6.17
C TRP A 230 -10.73 -18.66 6.11
N SER A 231 -12.06 -18.65 5.96
CA SER A 231 -12.86 -17.41 5.93
C SER A 231 -12.68 -16.58 7.20
N ARG A 232 -12.66 -17.24 8.37
CA ARG A 232 -12.40 -16.58 9.66
C ARG A 232 -10.98 -16.02 9.74
N SER A 233 -10.00 -16.72 9.16
CA SER A 233 -8.62 -16.22 9.09
C SER A 233 -8.51 -14.94 8.24
N GLN A 234 -9.16 -14.93 7.07
CA GLN A 234 -9.13 -13.79 6.13
C GLN A 234 -9.86 -12.54 6.66
N THR A 235 -10.95 -12.72 7.40
CA THR A 235 -11.71 -11.61 8.00
C THR A 235 -11.08 -11.07 9.29
N GLY A 236 -9.95 -11.63 9.74
CA GLY A 236 -9.35 -11.29 11.03
C GLY A 236 -10.19 -11.74 12.25
N SER A 237 -11.25 -12.53 12.00
CA SER A 237 -12.17 -12.98 13.05
C SER A 237 -11.59 -14.12 13.91
N ILE A 238 -10.52 -14.77 13.46
CA ILE A 238 -9.75 -15.65 14.34
C ILE A 238 -8.83 -14.74 15.16
N GLN A 239 -9.15 -14.57 16.43
CA GLN A 239 -8.24 -13.96 17.38
C GLN A 239 -6.98 -14.84 17.44
N TRP A 240 -5.83 -14.24 17.31
CA TRP A 240 -4.56 -14.91 17.53
C TRP A 240 -4.28 -14.85 19.02
N GLU A 241 -4.37 -15.98 19.68
CA GLU A 241 -4.21 -16.12 21.12
C GLU A 241 -2.98 -16.99 21.40
N PRO A 242 -1.76 -16.42 21.23
CA PRO A 242 -0.54 -17.18 21.45
C PRO A 242 -0.31 -17.43 22.93
N ASP A 243 0.17 -18.64 23.22
CA ASP A 243 0.56 -19.05 24.56
C ASP A 243 1.87 -19.85 24.53
N ALA A 244 2.43 -20.08 25.69
CA ALA A 244 3.58 -20.95 25.90
C ALA A 244 3.14 -22.43 25.83
N ILE A 245 3.27 -23.06 24.66
CA ILE A 245 2.75 -24.42 24.43
C ILE A 245 3.87 -25.44 24.28
N SER A 246 3.65 -26.64 24.84
CA SER A 246 4.55 -27.77 24.68
C SER A 246 4.43 -28.38 23.29
N LEU A 247 5.49 -28.29 22.47
CA LEU A 247 5.50 -28.91 21.15
C LEU A 247 5.36 -30.43 21.22
N HIS A 248 5.98 -31.06 22.23
CA HIS A 248 5.93 -32.49 22.44
C HIS A 248 4.48 -32.98 22.62
N ASP A 249 3.71 -32.27 23.48
CA ASP A 249 2.33 -32.69 23.81
C ASP A 249 1.41 -32.57 22.60
N ILE A 250 1.52 -31.48 21.81
CA ILE A 250 0.72 -31.30 20.60
C ILE A 250 1.03 -32.40 19.58
N VAL A 251 2.29 -32.70 19.33
CA VAL A 251 2.68 -33.74 18.36
C VAL A 251 2.21 -35.12 18.82
N THR A 252 2.41 -35.47 20.09
CA THR A 252 1.99 -36.77 20.64
C THR A 252 0.48 -36.94 20.58
N THR A 253 -0.28 -35.97 21.07
CA THR A 253 -1.74 -35.98 21.02
C THR A 253 -2.26 -36.12 19.58
N THR A 254 -1.63 -35.42 18.64
CA THR A 254 -2.01 -35.47 17.22
C THR A 254 -1.71 -36.84 16.60
N ILE A 255 -0.59 -37.46 16.93
CA ILE A 255 -0.24 -38.81 16.47
C ILE A 255 -1.23 -39.84 17.05
N ASP A 256 -1.58 -39.73 18.32
CA ASP A 256 -2.55 -40.63 18.96
C ASP A 256 -3.92 -40.56 18.26
N LEU A 257 -4.38 -39.38 17.91
CA LEU A 257 -5.63 -39.17 17.14
C LEU A 257 -5.59 -39.82 15.75
N LEU A 258 -4.44 -39.90 15.11
CA LEU A 258 -4.29 -40.44 13.76
C LEU A 258 -3.81 -41.90 13.73
N SER A 259 -3.56 -42.50 14.90
CA SER A 259 -3.01 -43.85 15.06
C SER A 259 -3.88 -44.96 14.42
N ASN A 260 -5.21 -44.85 14.50
CA ASN A 260 -6.14 -45.80 13.85
C ASN A 260 -5.98 -45.79 12.34
N GLY A 261 -5.88 -44.60 11.71
CA GLY A 261 -5.63 -44.47 10.25
C GLY A 261 -4.30 -45.05 9.83
N ALA A 262 -3.25 -44.82 10.62
CA ALA A 262 -1.92 -45.36 10.41
C ALA A 262 -1.96 -46.91 10.51
N SER A 263 -2.62 -47.46 11.48
CA SER A 263 -2.74 -48.92 11.71
C SER A 263 -3.44 -49.61 10.53
N VAL A 264 -4.51 -49.05 9.99
CA VAL A 264 -5.22 -49.59 8.81
C VAL A 264 -4.32 -49.68 7.58
N LYS A 265 -3.41 -48.73 7.39
CA LYS A 265 -2.40 -48.72 6.31
C LYS A 265 -1.09 -49.42 6.69
N GLU A 266 -0.98 -49.97 7.91
CA GLU A 266 0.28 -50.53 8.42
C GLU A 266 1.45 -49.56 8.36
N ILE A 267 1.20 -48.25 8.51
CA ILE A 267 2.22 -47.18 8.45
C ILE A 267 2.76 -46.94 9.87
N SER A 268 4.08 -46.94 10.03
CA SER A 268 4.72 -46.57 11.29
C SER A 268 4.92 -45.05 11.37
N ILE A 269 4.52 -44.45 12.52
CA ILE A 269 4.76 -43.05 12.79
C ILE A 269 5.76 -42.95 13.95
N ASN A 270 6.94 -42.38 13.69
CA ASN A 270 8.00 -42.22 14.66
C ASN A 270 8.23 -40.72 14.98
N ALA A 271 7.96 -40.32 16.22
CA ALA A 271 8.21 -38.96 16.68
C ALA A 271 9.52 -38.84 17.48
N ILE A 272 10.40 -37.95 17.04
CA ILE A 272 11.67 -37.63 17.72
C ILE A 272 11.63 -36.12 18.02
N ILE A 273 10.77 -35.74 18.96
CA ILE A 273 10.66 -34.35 19.42
C ILE A 273 11.49 -34.18 20.69
N LEU A 274 12.31 -33.15 20.72
CA LEU A 274 13.07 -32.80 21.90
C LEU A 274 12.12 -32.52 23.08
N PRO A 275 12.27 -33.17 24.22
CA PRO A 275 11.47 -32.86 25.39
C PRO A 275 11.73 -31.43 25.87
N ASN A 276 10.73 -30.82 26.52
CA ASN A 276 10.83 -29.47 27.10
C ASN A 276 11.01 -28.31 26.10
N ILE A 277 10.64 -28.51 24.82
CA ILE A 277 10.55 -27.40 23.87
C ILE A 277 9.19 -26.71 24.04
N VAL A 278 9.25 -25.45 24.46
CA VAL A 278 8.10 -24.56 24.55
C VAL A 278 8.18 -23.55 23.42
N VAL A 279 7.10 -23.44 22.66
CA VAL A 279 6.95 -22.50 21.55
C VAL A 279 5.92 -21.43 21.89
N TRP A 280 6.08 -20.25 21.28
CA TRP A 280 5.11 -19.16 21.40
C TRP A 280 4.18 -19.21 20.20
N ALA A 281 3.00 -19.78 20.34
CA ALA A 281 2.05 -19.96 19.24
C ALA A 281 0.62 -20.14 19.75
N ASP A 282 -0.35 -19.94 18.87
CA ASP A 282 -1.73 -20.36 19.11
C ASP A 282 -1.83 -21.89 19.02
N ALA A 283 -2.31 -22.50 20.11
CA ALA A 283 -2.38 -23.95 20.25
C ALA A 283 -3.28 -24.62 19.21
N ASN A 284 -4.41 -23.99 18.86
CA ASN A 284 -5.36 -24.52 17.87
C ASN A 284 -4.79 -24.47 16.45
N MET A 285 -4.12 -23.35 16.11
CA MET A 285 -3.45 -23.19 14.82
C MET A 285 -2.29 -24.18 14.68
N ALA A 286 -1.42 -24.31 15.69
CA ALA A 286 -0.30 -25.23 15.68
C ALA A 286 -0.77 -26.69 15.56
N THR A 287 -1.81 -27.08 16.32
CA THR A 287 -2.42 -28.42 16.23
C THR A 287 -3.00 -28.69 14.84
N THR A 288 -3.69 -27.70 14.25
CA THR A 288 -4.25 -27.82 12.89
C THR A 288 -3.18 -28.02 11.84
N VAL A 289 -2.05 -27.27 11.92
CA VAL A 289 -0.90 -27.44 11.01
C VAL A 289 -0.32 -28.84 11.11
N ILE A 290 0.01 -29.29 12.32
CA ILE A 290 0.63 -30.60 12.56
C ILE A 290 -0.32 -31.72 12.09
N ARG A 291 -1.60 -31.65 12.44
CA ARG A 291 -2.63 -32.60 12.02
C ARG A 291 -2.76 -32.69 10.50
N ASN A 292 -2.82 -31.56 9.80
CA ASN A 292 -2.94 -31.53 8.35
C ASN A 292 -1.70 -32.12 7.67
N LEU A 293 -0.49 -31.81 8.14
CA LEU A 293 0.74 -32.31 7.56
C LEU A 293 0.91 -33.81 7.80
N ILE A 294 0.62 -34.34 9.02
CA ILE A 294 0.67 -35.79 9.31
C ILE A 294 -0.42 -36.52 8.53
N SER A 295 -1.63 -35.96 8.43
CA SER A 295 -2.71 -36.55 7.63
C SER A 295 -2.36 -36.63 6.13
N ASN A 296 -1.69 -35.62 5.59
CA ASN A 296 -1.16 -35.65 4.23
C ASN A 296 -0.08 -36.72 4.07
N ALA A 297 0.85 -36.85 5.01
CA ALA A 297 1.85 -37.90 5.00
C ALA A 297 1.21 -39.30 4.98
N LEU A 298 0.20 -39.55 5.85
CA LEU A 298 -0.58 -40.82 5.85
C LEU A 298 -1.29 -41.07 4.53
N LYS A 299 -1.86 -40.04 3.92
CA LYS A 299 -2.57 -40.14 2.65
C LYS A 299 -1.67 -40.57 1.50
N TYR A 300 -0.47 -40.01 1.43
CA TYR A 300 0.44 -40.22 0.30
C TYR A 300 1.53 -41.27 0.52
N THR A 301 1.56 -41.86 1.71
CA THR A 301 2.44 -43.00 2.01
C THR A 301 1.72 -44.30 1.68
N PRO A 302 2.36 -45.21 0.93
CA PRO A 302 1.81 -46.53 0.63
C PRO A 302 1.76 -47.40 1.89
N LYS A 303 0.97 -48.46 1.82
CA LYS A 303 0.85 -49.48 2.88
C LYS A 303 2.25 -50.02 3.29
N GLY A 304 2.48 -50.08 4.62
CA GLY A 304 3.77 -50.55 5.16
C GLY A 304 4.87 -49.48 5.16
N GLY A 305 4.55 -48.23 4.82
CA GLY A 305 5.53 -47.12 4.82
C GLY A 305 5.86 -46.55 6.20
N GLU A 306 6.67 -45.51 6.22
CA GLU A 306 7.14 -44.86 7.45
C GLU A 306 6.95 -43.34 7.37
N ILE A 307 6.52 -42.75 8.49
CA ILE A 307 6.44 -41.31 8.71
C ILE A 307 7.32 -40.95 9.92
N ARG A 308 8.17 -39.95 9.77
CA ARG A 308 9.01 -39.43 10.83
C ARG A 308 8.67 -37.98 11.12
N VAL A 309 8.44 -37.66 12.41
CA VAL A 309 8.21 -36.30 12.88
C VAL A 309 9.36 -35.92 13.80
N TYR A 310 10.13 -34.92 13.42
CA TYR A 310 11.29 -34.51 14.23
C TYR A 310 11.44 -33.00 14.25
N SER A 311 12.21 -32.50 15.25
CA SER A 311 12.42 -31.07 15.41
C SER A 311 13.91 -30.73 15.50
N LYS A 312 14.25 -29.54 14.99
CA LYS A 312 15.60 -28.96 15.08
C LYS A 312 15.49 -27.56 15.65
N LYS A 313 16.09 -27.35 16.83
CA LYS A 313 16.10 -26.06 17.52
C LYS A 313 17.17 -25.14 16.93
N SER A 314 16.85 -23.87 16.70
CA SER A 314 17.77 -22.77 16.43
C SER A 314 17.73 -21.74 17.60
N GLU A 315 18.41 -20.61 17.46
CA GLU A 315 18.45 -19.60 18.53
C GLU A 315 17.09 -18.91 18.79
N LYS A 316 16.27 -18.73 17.78
CA LYS A 316 15.02 -17.94 17.85
C LYS A 316 13.76 -18.74 17.57
N GLU A 317 13.89 -19.86 16.85
CA GLU A 317 12.78 -20.65 16.34
C GLU A 317 13.10 -22.14 16.39
N ILE A 318 12.08 -22.96 16.27
CA ILE A 318 12.22 -24.39 16.08
C ILE A 318 11.65 -24.78 14.72
N GLU A 319 12.43 -25.55 13.95
CA GLU A 319 11.98 -26.19 12.72
C GLU A 319 11.37 -27.54 13.07
N ILE A 320 10.16 -27.79 12.60
CA ILE A 320 9.44 -29.06 12.72
C ILE A 320 9.39 -29.65 11.31
N THR A 321 9.78 -30.92 11.19
CA THR A 321 9.78 -31.67 9.94
C THR A 321 8.89 -32.88 10.05
N ILE A 322 7.95 -33.02 9.11
CA ILE A 322 7.17 -34.23 8.87
C ILE A 322 7.68 -34.84 7.58
N GLU A 323 8.35 -35.97 7.69
CA GLU A 323 8.99 -36.71 6.58
C GLU A 323 8.23 -38.00 6.34
N ASP A 324 7.88 -38.27 5.09
CA ASP A 324 7.28 -39.52 4.61
C ASP A 324 8.14 -40.18 3.53
N ASN A 325 8.05 -41.49 3.40
CA ASN A 325 8.64 -42.27 2.32
C ASN A 325 7.61 -42.62 1.22
N GLY A 326 6.66 -41.72 0.99
CA GLY A 326 5.57 -41.89 0.06
C GLY A 326 5.92 -41.63 -1.41
N VAL A 327 4.88 -41.32 -2.19
CA VAL A 327 5.01 -41.12 -3.66
C VAL A 327 5.83 -39.90 -4.06
N GLY A 328 6.07 -38.96 -3.14
CA GLY A 328 6.78 -37.74 -3.43
C GLY A 328 5.99 -36.77 -4.32
N ILE A 329 6.63 -35.65 -4.65
CA ILE A 329 6.04 -34.54 -5.40
C ILE A 329 7.02 -34.11 -6.49
N ASN A 330 6.52 -33.94 -7.72
CA ASN A 330 7.33 -33.47 -8.83
C ASN A 330 7.67 -31.96 -8.66
N GLU A 331 8.70 -31.47 -9.34
CA GLU A 331 9.20 -30.09 -9.18
C GLU A 331 8.17 -29.04 -9.59
N ALA A 332 7.41 -29.29 -10.66
CA ALA A 332 6.43 -28.34 -11.18
C ALA A 332 5.23 -28.14 -10.25
N ASP A 333 4.96 -29.09 -9.37
CA ASP A 333 3.82 -29.03 -8.45
C ASP A 333 4.20 -28.47 -7.08
N LYS A 334 5.47 -28.51 -6.69
CA LYS A 334 5.93 -27.93 -5.39
C LYS A 334 5.59 -26.45 -5.25
N GLU A 335 5.78 -25.66 -6.30
CA GLU A 335 5.49 -24.22 -6.29
C GLU A 335 3.98 -23.92 -6.18
N LYS A 336 3.13 -24.90 -6.54
CA LYS A 336 1.67 -24.74 -6.54
C LYS A 336 1.01 -25.12 -5.22
N LEU A 337 1.68 -25.93 -4.38
CA LEU A 337 1.09 -26.53 -3.18
C LEU A 337 0.51 -25.52 -2.18
N PHE A 338 1.12 -24.35 -2.06
CA PHE A 338 0.73 -23.30 -1.13
C PHE A 338 0.01 -22.13 -1.81
N ARG A 339 -0.41 -22.32 -3.07
CA ARG A 339 -1.08 -21.27 -3.86
C ARG A 339 -2.58 -21.49 -3.87
N ILE A 340 -3.31 -20.39 -3.61
CA ILE A 340 -4.77 -20.40 -3.56
C ILE A 340 -5.44 -20.40 -4.95
N ASP A 341 -4.72 -19.92 -5.96
CA ASP A 341 -5.22 -19.76 -7.33
C ASP A 341 -5.07 -21.03 -8.21
N VAL A 342 -4.51 -22.10 -7.66
CA VAL A 342 -4.28 -23.35 -8.38
C VAL A 342 -4.90 -24.50 -7.60
N ASN A 343 -5.92 -25.13 -8.16
CA ASN A 343 -6.44 -26.38 -7.59
C ASN A 343 -5.45 -27.52 -7.86
N HIS A 344 -4.70 -27.94 -6.83
CA HIS A 344 -3.79 -29.08 -6.91
C HIS A 344 -4.18 -30.10 -5.85
N SER A 345 -5.11 -30.96 -6.21
CA SER A 345 -5.49 -32.11 -5.38
C SER A 345 -5.24 -33.39 -6.15
N THR A 346 -4.37 -34.22 -5.63
CA THR A 346 -4.12 -35.58 -6.15
C THR A 346 -4.78 -36.62 -5.24
N SER A 347 -5.22 -37.72 -5.82
CA SER A 347 -5.72 -38.86 -5.03
C SER A 347 -4.60 -39.48 -4.21
N GLY A 348 -4.89 -39.85 -2.99
CA GLY A 348 -3.98 -40.59 -2.13
C GLY A 348 -3.74 -42.02 -2.61
N THR A 349 -2.87 -42.75 -1.91
CA THR A 349 -2.48 -44.13 -2.24
C THR A 349 -3.60 -45.14 -2.12
N ASN A 350 -4.68 -44.82 -1.38
CA ASN A 350 -5.92 -45.59 -1.28
C ASN A 350 -7.12 -44.83 -1.85
N ASN A 351 -6.95 -44.06 -2.91
CA ASN A 351 -7.97 -43.21 -3.53
C ASN A 351 -8.58 -42.14 -2.61
N GLU A 352 -7.90 -41.78 -1.50
CA GLU A 352 -8.36 -40.70 -0.63
C GLU A 352 -8.36 -39.38 -1.37
N GLN A 353 -9.47 -38.67 -1.37
CA GLN A 353 -9.57 -37.34 -1.97
C GLN A 353 -9.05 -36.27 -1.01
N GLY A 354 -8.40 -35.24 -1.53
CA GLY A 354 -7.97 -34.07 -0.77
C GLY A 354 -8.82 -32.85 -1.09
N THR A 355 -8.97 -31.98 -0.12
CA THR A 355 -9.72 -30.70 -0.29
C THR A 355 -8.88 -29.62 -0.99
N GLY A 356 -7.56 -29.81 -1.16
CA GLY A 356 -6.65 -28.78 -1.69
C GLY A 356 -6.42 -27.58 -0.76
N LEU A 357 -7.24 -27.39 0.29
CA LEU A 357 -7.21 -26.22 1.17
C LEU A 357 -6.29 -26.40 2.38
N GLY A 358 -5.98 -27.62 2.79
CA GLY A 358 -5.25 -27.90 4.03
C GLY A 358 -3.86 -27.25 4.08
N LEU A 359 -3.08 -27.29 2.97
CA LEU A 359 -1.74 -26.69 2.92
C LEU A 359 -1.79 -25.17 2.87
N ILE A 360 -2.82 -24.58 2.26
CA ILE A 360 -3.05 -23.14 2.24
C ILE A 360 -3.30 -22.64 3.65
N LEU A 361 -4.18 -23.33 4.38
CA LEU A 361 -4.48 -23.03 5.78
C LEU A 361 -3.24 -23.20 6.68
N CYS A 362 -2.43 -24.26 6.43
CA CYS A 362 -1.15 -24.45 7.13
C CYS A 362 -0.23 -23.25 6.94
N LYS A 363 -0.10 -22.74 5.72
CA LYS A 363 0.74 -21.57 5.43
C LYS A 363 0.25 -20.35 6.20
N GLU A 364 -1.03 -20.03 6.14
CA GLU A 364 -1.60 -18.89 6.85
C GLU A 364 -1.39 -19.00 8.38
N PHE A 365 -1.64 -20.17 8.97
CA PHE A 365 -1.48 -20.36 10.40
C PHE A 365 -0.01 -20.29 10.84
N VAL A 366 0.90 -20.84 10.06
CA VAL A 366 2.34 -20.74 10.34
C VAL A 366 2.82 -19.29 10.23
N GLU A 367 2.42 -18.58 9.17
CA GLU A 367 2.78 -17.16 8.98
C GLU A 367 2.19 -16.27 10.08
N LYS A 368 0.94 -16.53 10.51
CA LYS A 368 0.30 -15.80 11.61
C LYS A 368 0.99 -16.01 12.95
N ASN A 369 1.60 -17.18 13.16
CA ASN A 369 2.46 -17.47 14.32
C ASN A 369 3.91 -17.00 14.14
N GLY A 370 4.22 -16.23 13.07
CA GLY A 370 5.55 -15.67 12.82
C GLY A 370 6.57 -16.67 12.26
N GLY A 371 6.11 -17.84 11.78
CA GLY A 371 6.94 -18.88 11.19
C GLY A 371 6.96 -18.87 9.66
N LYS A 372 7.58 -19.92 9.08
CA LYS A 372 7.65 -20.19 7.64
C LYS A 372 7.33 -21.65 7.38
N ILE A 373 6.74 -21.98 6.21
CA ILE A 373 6.45 -23.35 5.78
C ILE A 373 6.99 -23.59 4.38
N TRP A 374 7.58 -24.77 4.13
CA TRP A 374 8.08 -25.18 2.82
C TRP A 374 8.10 -26.71 2.69
N VAL A 375 8.41 -27.20 1.50
CA VAL A 375 8.50 -28.62 1.18
C VAL A 375 9.80 -28.95 0.46
N GLU A 376 10.40 -30.05 0.84
CA GLU A 376 11.48 -30.72 0.11
C GLU A 376 10.98 -32.11 -0.30
N SER A 377 10.93 -32.40 -1.58
CA SER A 377 10.39 -33.67 -2.07
C SER A 377 11.05 -34.07 -3.38
N THR A 378 11.07 -35.36 -3.62
CA THR A 378 11.49 -35.95 -4.90
C THR A 378 10.49 -37.04 -5.26
N GLU A 379 9.95 -36.99 -6.46
CA GLU A 379 9.00 -37.99 -6.94
C GLU A 379 9.57 -39.43 -6.78
N GLY A 380 8.75 -40.30 -6.19
CA GLY A 380 9.13 -41.66 -5.86
C GLY A 380 10.03 -41.88 -4.64
N LYS A 381 10.41 -40.80 -3.93
CA LYS A 381 11.29 -40.87 -2.73
C LYS A 381 10.66 -40.34 -1.45
N GLY A 382 9.44 -39.81 -1.53
CA GLY A 382 8.74 -39.20 -0.41
C GLY A 382 8.91 -37.69 -0.29
N SER A 383 8.38 -37.12 0.77
CA SER A 383 8.34 -35.67 1.01
C SER A 383 8.75 -35.32 2.43
N LYS A 384 9.25 -34.10 2.59
CA LYS A 384 9.54 -33.45 3.88
C LYS A 384 8.83 -32.13 3.92
N PHE A 385 7.75 -32.06 4.64
CA PHE A 385 7.09 -30.79 4.96
C PHE A 385 7.74 -30.20 6.20
N LYS A 386 8.17 -28.97 6.08
CA LYS A 386 8.93 -28.28 7.12
C LYS A 386 8.25 -26.96 7.45
N PHE A 387 8.18 -26.64 8.73
CA PHE A 387 7.71 -25.32 9.17
C PHE A 387 8.43 -24.90 10.44
N THR A 388 8.44 -23.57 10.70
CA THR A 388 9.05 -23.02 11.92
C THR A 388 8.01 -22.41 12.84
N LEU A 389 8.27 -22.44 14.13
CA LEU A 389 7.55 -21.69 15.17
C LEU A 389 8.55 -20.95 16.06
N PRO A 390 8.21 -19.75 16.53
CA PRO A 390 9.05 -19.01 17.49
C PRO A 390 9.19 -19.79 18.80
N LEU A 391 10.40 -19.78 19.36
CA LEU A 391 10.62 -20.30 20.70
C LEU A 391 10.02 -19.32 21.72
N TYR A 392 9.39 -19.88 22.77
CA TYR A 392 8.96 -19.08 23.90
C TYR A 392 10.14 -18.39 24.60
N LYS A 393 10.00 -17.10 24.91
CA LYS A 393 10.91 -16.31 25.72
C LYS A 393 10.13 -15.67 26.86
N GLU A 394 10.69 -15.68 28.07
CA GLU A 394 10.00 -15.13 29.26
C GLU A 394 9.57 -13.65 29.12
N GLU A 395 10.22 -12.90 28.23
CA GLU A 395 9.85 -11.51 27.91
C GLU A 395 8.49 -11.37 27.18
N GLN A 396 7.97 -12.46 26.59
CA GLN A 396 6.72 -12.45 25.80
C GLN A 396 5.44 -12.61 26.65
N ALA A 397 5.58 -12.98 27.92
CA ALA A 397 4.46 -13.16 28.86
C ALA A 397 3.98 -11.84 29.51
N GLN A 398 4.60 -10.69 29.22
CA GLN A 398 4.31 -9.40 29.87
C GLN A 398 3.61 -8.38 28.95
N ASN A 399 3.28 -8.72 27.73
CA ASN A 399 2.53 -7.91 26.79
C ASN A 399 1.20 -8.64 26.47
#